data_8879d98f300f9ba5c7aaf9dc6c5d71d3
#
_entry.id   8879d98f300f9ba5c7aaf9dc6c5d71d3
#
_cell.length_a   1.000
_cell.length_b   1.000
_cell.length_c   1.000
_cell.angle_alpha   90.00
_cell.angle_beta   90.00
_cell.angle_gamma   90.00
#
_symmetry.space_group_name_H-M   'P 1'
#
loop_
_entity.id
_entity.type
_entity.pdbx_description
1 polymer ?
#
loop_
_entity_poly.entity_id
_entity_poly.type
_entity_poly.pdbx_seq_one_letter_code
_entity_poly.pdbx_strand_id
1 'polypeptide(L)'
;LYPTLTFQLNESSLQAEGFRLTLPAEDLEPLRQQMQKELDENYLVTKLTYVVTGEVIDPEAVNGDIQLLTARATGIENYDDYKFIVTSGNPDVAEINAYRANIYRPMPGEAAAEVTLTVTMQHKTKDVSVQKQIALKVLPLTKAELDDALNLMEQAKAHYWDGLNDGANESQYAVTKSLHAFREAVAGENGGLTWLYDYRDAHGAGIVAGDQADYSSVGGQEQYNKFKSSNPAVIAHENLVLTQPKYNTSVTVESVLEHAVFAKYAKKITSGA
;
A
#
# COMPACT_ATOMS: atom_id res chain seq x y z
N LEU A 1 -43.27 17.65 5.96
CA LEU A 1 -44.50 18.26 5.53
C LEU A 1 -45.63 17.30 5.90
N TYR A 2 -46.57 17.74 6.77
CA TYR A 2 -47.74 16.97 7.12
C TYR A 2 -48.90 17.58 6.31
N PRO A 3 -49.44 16.90 5.28
CA PRO A 3 -50.60 17.41 4.56
C PRO A 3 -51.84 17.31 5.46
N THR A 4 -52.63 18.37 5.51
CA THR A 4 -53.93 18.36 6.13
C THR A 4 -54.93 17.95 5.07
N LEU A 5 -55.65 16.84 5.34
CA LEU A 5 -56.76 16.39 4.50
C LEU A 5 -58.10 16.91 5.12
N THR A 6 -58.82 17.66 4.36
CA THR A 6 -60.14 18.16 4.77
C THR A 6 -61.23 17.37 4.05
N PHE A 7 -62.10 16.68 4.83
CA PHE A 7 -63.28 16.01 4.31
C PHE A 7 -64.50 16.84 4.61
N GLN A 8 -65.33 17.09 3.62
CA GLN A 8 -66.58 17.78 3.79
C GLN A 8 -67.74 16.81 3.58
N LEU A 9 -68.53 16.58 4.61
CA LEU A 9 -69.72 15.76 4.59
C LEU A 9 -70.88 16.64 5.10
N ASN A 10 -71.87 16.92 4.25
CA ASN A 10 -73.14 17.60 4.61
C ASN A 10 -72.96 18.80 5.55
N GLU A 11 -72.34 19.85 5.08
CA GLU A 11 -72.08 21.11 5.82
C GLU A 11 -71.17 21.00 7.06
N SER A 12 -70.65 19.84 7.35
CA SER A 12 -69.66 19.65 8.41
C SER A 12 -68.28 19.36 7.82
N SER A 13 -67.28 20.11 8.22
CA SER A 13 -65.87 19.80 7.87
C SER A 13 -65.23 18.99 8.99
N LEU A 14 -64.72 17.83 8.69
CA LEU A 14 -63.86 17.05 9.56
C LEU A 14 -62.40 17.29 9.14
N GLN A 15 -61.63 17.80 10.07
CA GLN A 15 -60.16 17.86 9.89
C GLN A 15 -59.53 16.66 10.59
N ALA A 16 -58.79 15.88 9.85
CA ALA A 16 -57.94 14.86 10.40
C ALA A 16 -56.49 15.35 10.38
N GLU A 17 -55.95 15.59 11.56
CA GLU A 17 -54.54 15.93 11.71
C GLU A 17 -53.71 14.66 11.92
N GLY A 18 -52.54 14.57 11.34
CA GLY A 18 -51.58 13.55 11.65
C GLY A 18 -51.45 12.37 10.68
N PHE A 19 -51.90 12.51 9.43
CA PHE A 19 -51.62 11.48 8.43
C PHE A 19 -50.11 11.54 8.03
N ARG A 20 -49.41 10.47 8.36
CA ARG A 20 -48.06 10.22 7.81
C ARG A 20 -48.23 9.51 6.47
N LEU A 21 -48.03 10.24 5.37
CA LEU A 21 -47.88 9.60 4.08
C LEU A 21 -46.50 8.92 4.05
N THR A 22 -46.52 7.60 4.11
CA THR A 22 -45.36 6.78 3.80
C THR A 22 -45.39 6.56 2.29
N LEU A 23 -44.41 7.15 1.59
CA LEU A 23 -44.21 6.73 0.22
C LEU A 23 -43.80 5.26 0.24
N PRO A 24 -44.30 4.43 -0.69
CA PRO A 24 -43.80 3.09 -0.82
C PRO A 24 -42.27 3.13 -1.00
N ALA A 25 -41.59 2.22 -0.32
CA ALA A 25 -40.15 2.10 -0.49
C ALA A 25 -39.85 1.90 -1.98
N GLU A 26 -38.86 2.62 -2.49
CA GLU A 26 -38.40 2.42 -3.87
C GLU A 26 -37.99 0.96 -4.04
N ASP A 27 -38.55 0.27 -5.05
CA ASP A 27 -38.07 -1.06 -5.41
C ASP A 27 -36.70 -0.96 -6.08
N LEU A 28 -35.68 -1.29 -5.31
CA LEU A 28 -34.27 -1.25 -5.78
C LEU A 28 -33.81 -2.59 -6.39
N GLU A 29 -34.67 -3.60 -6.43
CA GLU A 29 -34.30 -4.92 -6.96
C GLU A 29 -33.91 -4.90 -8.45
N PRO A 30 -34.61 -4.19 -9.35
CA PRO A 30 -34.17 -4.07 -10.74
C PRO A 30 -32.78 -3.42 -10.88
N LEU A 31 -32.52 -2.39 -10.07
CA LEU A 31 -31.19 -1.74 -10.07
C LEU A 31 -30.10 -2.68 -9.55
N ARG A 32 -30.40 -3.46 -8.50
CA ARG A 32 -29.48 -4.46 -7.95
C ARG A 32 -29.10 -5.50 -9.01
N GLN A 33 -30.08 -6.01 -9.75
CA GLN A 33 -29.86 -7.01 -10.81
C GLN A 33 -29.02 -6.42 -11.95
N GLN A 34 -29.31 -5.18 -12.36
CA GLN A 34 -28.51 -4.48 -13.36
C GLN A 34 -27.07 -4.30 -12.88
N MET A 35 -26.87 -3.81 -11.66
CA MET A 35 -25.53 -3.61 -11.09
C MET A 35 -24.75 -4.93 -11.00
N GLN A 36 -25.40 -6.02 -10.59
CA GLN A 36 -24.76 -7.33 -10.51
C GLN A 36 -24.29 -7.80 -11.90
N LYS A 37 -25.15 -7.66 -12.90
CA LYS A 37 -24.81 -8.01 -14.28
C LYS A 37 -23.61 -7.17 -14.78
N GLU A 38 -23.64 -5.86 -14.57
CA GLU A 38 -22.55 -4.98 -14.98
C GLU A 38 -21.23 -5.32 -14.27
N LEU A 39 -21.28 -5.62 -12.97
CA LEU A 39 -20.11 -6.03 -12.20
C LEU A 39 -19.53 -7.34 -12.74
N ASP A 40 -20.38 -8.33 -13.05
CA ASP A 40 -19.95 -9.62 -13.54
C ASP A 40 -19.36 -9.56 -14.97
N GLU A 41 -19.92 -8.71 -15.83
CA GLU A 41 -19.49 -8.57 -17.22
C GLU A 41 -18.26 -7.66 -17.37
N ASN A 42 -18.02 -6.74 -16.45
CA ASN A 42 -17.01 -5.70 -16.64
C ASN A 42 -15.83 -5.78 -15.68
N TYR A 43 -16.03 -6.24 -14.44
CA TYR A 43 -14.92 -6.45 -13.52
C TYR A 43 -14.34 -7.85 -13.72
N LEU A 44 -13.49 -7.99 -14.72
CA LEU A 44 -12.95 -9.29 -15.15
C LEU A 44 -11.52 -9.48 -14.65
N VAL A 45 -11.21 -10.70 -14.23
CA VAL A 45 -9.84 -11.12 -13.87
C VAL A 45 -8.87 -10.88 -15.03
N THR A 46 -9.32 -11.08 -16.25
CA THR A 46 -8.54 -10.85 -17.49
C THR A 46 -8.18 -9.37 -17.72
N LYS A 47 -8.69 -8.45 -16.93
CA LYS A 47 -8.32 -7.04 -16.95
C LYS A 47 -7.39 -6.66 -15.79
N LEU A 48 -7.17 -7.55 -14.82
CA LEU A 48 -6.21 -7.35 -13.75
C LEU A 48 -4.80 -7.60 -14.26
N THR A 49 -3.86 -6.76 -13.88
CA THR A 49 -2.48 -6.87 -14.38
C THR A 49 -1.49 -6.83 -13.23
N TYR A 50 -0.32 -7.39 -13.43
CA TYR A 50 0.79 -7.18 -12.52
C TYR A 50 1.28 -5.73 -12.57
N VAL A 51 1.55 -5.17 -11.40
CA VAL A 51 1.98 -3.75 -11.29
C VAL A 51 3.30 -3.50 -12.03
N VAL A 52 4.22 -4.46 -11.97
CA VAL A 52 5.57 -4.29 -12.52
C VAL A 52 5.62 -4.56 -14.01
N THR A 53 5.01 -5.66 -14.48
CA THR A 53 5.10 -6.07 -15.88
C THR A 53 3.98 -5.51 -16.77
N GLY A 54 2.84 -5.16 -16.17
CA GLY A 54 1.63 -4.80 -16.92
C GLY A 54 0.93 -5.98 -17.59
N GLU A 55 1.46 -7.20 -17.43
CA GLU A 55 0.84 -8.41 -17.98
C GLU A 55 -0.40 -8.79 -17.20
N VAL A 56 -1.35 -9.44 -17.88
CA VAL A 56 -2.56 -9.98 -17.24
C VAL A 56 -2.17 -11.07 -16.25
N ILE A 57 -2.79 -11.05 -15.06
CA ILE A 57 -2.52 -12.06 -14.05
C ILE A 57 -3.09 -13.43 -14.44
N ASP A 58 -2.42 -14.49 -14.00
CA ASP A 58 -3.02 -15.81 -13.89
C ASP A 58 -3.54 -15.98 -12.45
N PRO A 59 -4.85 -16.07 -12.22
CA PRO A 59 -5.41 -16.20 -10.88
C PRO A 59 -4.99 -17.49 -10.15
N GLU A 60 -4.59 -18.52 -10.90
CA GLU A 60 -4.09 -19.79 -10.34
C GLU A 60 -2.59 -19.78 -10.05
N ALA A 61 -1.88 -18.71 -10.44
CA ALA A 61 -0.43 -18.63 -10.33
C ALA A 61 0.06 -17.21 -10.04
N VAL A 62 -0.56 -16.52 -9.08
CA VAL A 62 -0.19 -15.15 -8.72
C VAL A 62 1.20 -15.12 -8.06
N ASN A 63 2.07 -14.28 -8.59
CA ASN A 63 3.47 -14.17 -8.16
C ASN A 63 3.97 -12.73 -7.95
N GLY A 64 3.09 -11.73 -7.96
CA GLY A 64 3.44 -10.34 -7.76
C GLY A 64 2.23 -9.46 -7.47
N ASP A 65 2.47 -8.20 -7.16
CA ASP A 65 1.45 -7.20 -6.86
C ASP A 65 0.50 -6.98 -8.04
N ILE A 66 -0.77 -6.81 -7.73
CA ILE A 66 -1.84 -6.71 -8.72
C ILE A 66 -2.37 -5.28 -8.79
N GLN A 67 -2.46 -4.75 -10.01
CA GLN A 67 -3.19 -3.52 -10.31
C GLN A 67 -4.69 -3.85 -10.39
N LEU A 68 -5.46 -3.30 -9.46
CA LEU A 68 -6.92 -3.43 -9.42
C LEU A 68 -7.59 -2.42 -10.36
N LEU A 69 -8.81 -2.74 -10.79
CA LEU A 69 -9.56 -1.85 -11.68
C LEU A 69 -10.15 -0.67 -10.90
N THR A 70 -9.95 0.53 -11.43
CA THR A 70 -10.74 1.70 -11.03
C THR A 70 -12.13 1.63 -11.66
N ALA A 71 -13.10 2.37 -11.14
CA ALA A 71 -14.45 2.45 -11.71
C ALA A 71 -14.41 2.76 -13.22
N ARG A 72 -13.59 3.73 -13.62
CA ARG A 72 -13.41 4.10 -15.03
C ARG A 72 -12.79 2.98 -15.87
N ALA A 73 -11.84 2.23 -15.32
CA ALA A 73 -11.15 1.16 -16.04
C ALA A 73 -12.03 -0.07 -16.27
N THR A 74 -13.13 -0.23 -15.54
CA THR A 74 -14.08 -1.32 -15.75
C THR A 74 -14.77 -1.21 -17.11
N GLY A 75 -15.05 0.00 -17.59
CA GLY A 75 -15.84 0.26 -18.80
C GLY A 75 -17.35 0.26 -18.54
N ILE A 76 -17.79 0.25 -17.27
CA ILE A 76 -19.21 0.34 -16.89
C ILE A 76 -19.75 1.72 -17.29
N GLU A 77 -20.90 1.76 -17.93
CA GLU A 77 -21.61 3.02 -18.20
C GLU A 77 -21.99 3.72 -16.90
N ASN A 78 -21.92 5.04 -16.87
CA ASN A 78 -22.22 5.84 -15.69
C ASN A 78 -21.41 5.42 -14.44
N TYR A 79 -20.17 5.00 -14.63
CA TYR A 79 -19.27 4.59 -13.53
C TYR A 79 -19.18 5.64 -12.41
N ASP A 80 -19.47 6.91 -12.72
CA ASP A 80 -19.50 8.01 -11.74
C ASP A 80 -20.62 7.88 -10.71
N ASP A 81 -21.64 7.09 -10.98
CA ASP A 81 -22.72 6.80 -10.02
C ASP A 81 -22.32 5.73 -9.00
N TYR A 82 -21.19 5.06 -9.20
CA TYR A 82 -20.76 3.93 -8.39
C TYR A 82 -19.45 4.18 -7.67
N LYS A 83 -19.31 3.54 -6.50
CA LYS A 83 -18.08 3.40 -5.75
C LYS A 83 -17.67 1.93 -5.74
N PHE A 84 -16.41 1.66 -6.06
CA PHE A 84 -15.83 0.33 -5.94
C PHE A 84 -14.96 0.24 -4.69
N ILE A 85 -15.19 -0.81 -3.92
CA ILE A 85 -14.43 -1.14 -2.72
C ILE A 85 -13.95 -2.57 -2.90
N VAL A 86 -12.64 -2.78 -2.78
CA VAL A 86 -12.06 -4.12 -2.78
C VAL A 86 -11.58 -4.44 -1.38
N THR A 87 -11.86 -5.63 -0.92
CA THR A 87 -11.38 -6.17 0.35
C THR A 87 -10.73 -7.52 0.14
N SER A 88 -9.80 -7.86 1.00
CA SER A 88 -9.13 -9.15 1.00
C SER A 88 -9.68 -10.04 2.12
N GLY A 89 -9.92 -11.30 1.80
CA GLY A 89 -10.25 -12.33 2.79
C GLY A 89 -9.06 -12.74 3.67
N ASN A 90 -7.84 -12.44 3.21
CA ASN A 90 -6.61 -12.66 3.97
C ASN A 90 -5.61 -11.52 3.70
N PRO A 91 -5.63 -10.45 4.51
CA PRO A 91 -4.70 -9.32 4.35
C PRO A 91 -3.23 -9.69 4.51
N ASP A 92 -2.95 -10.82 5.17
CA ASP A 92 -1.58 -11.32 5.31
C ASP A 92 -1.00 -11.90 4.03
N VAL A 93 -1.84 -12.22 3.06
CA VAL A 93 -1.47 -12.73 1.74
C VAL A 93 -1.66 -11.67 0.66
N ALA A 94 -2.74 -10.89 0.74
CA ALA A 94 -3.04 -9.81 -0.19
C ALA A 94 -3.59 -8.61 0.59
N GLU A 95 -2.80 -7.58 0.74
CA GLU A 95 -3.20 -6.33 1.38
C GLU A 95 -3.71 -5.33 0.35
N ILE A 96 -4.89 -4.77 0.58
CA ILE A 96 -5.48 -3.81 -0.36
C ILE A 96 -5.07 -2.40 0.02
N ASN A 97 -4.40 -1.74 -0.91
CA ASN A 97 -4.02 -0.34 -0.81
C ASN A 97 -4.57 0.43 -2.03
N ALA A 98 -5.68 1.13 -1.84
CA ALA A 98 -6.41 1.84 -2.89
C ALA A 98 -6.74 0.93 -4.11
N TYR A 99 -6.01 1.08 -5.20
CA TYR A 99 -6.18 0.30 -6.45
C TYR A 99 -5.07 -0.72 -6.68
N ARG A 100 -4.41 -1.15 -5.60
CA ARG A 100 -3.36 -2.17 -5.65
C ARG A 100 -3.67 -3.24 -4.61
N ALA A 101 -3.43 -4.49 -4.97
CA ALA A 101 -3.28 -5.58 -4.01
C ALA A 101 -1.78 -5.88 -3.89
N ASN A 102 -1.21 -5.57 -2.73
CA ASN A 102 0.17 -5.95 -2.39
C ASN A 102 0.17 -7.43 -2.02
N ILE A 103 0.93 -8.22 -2.73
CA ILE A 103 0.93 -9.68 -2.61
C ILE A 103 2.13 -10.13 -1.78
N TYR A 104 1.85 -10.81 -0.69
CA TYR A 104 2.86 -11.40 0.21
C TYR A 104 2.92 -12.90 0.01
N ARG A 105 3.89 -13.31 -0.77
CA ARG A 105 4.08 -14.71 -1.17
C ARG A 105 4.57 -15.58 -0.01
N PRO A 106 4.09 -16.83 0.13
CA PRO A 106 4.65 -17.77 1.09
C PRO A 106 6.15 -17.96 0.90
N MET A 107 6.85 -18.41 1.94
CA MET A 107 8.30 -18.67 1.87
C MET A 107 8.60 -19.92 1.04
N PRO A 108 9.84 -20.08 0.53
CA PRO A 108 10.22 -21.26 -0.22
C PRO A 108 9.98 -22.56 0.58
N GLY A 109 9.29 -23.51 -0.06
CA GLY A 109 8.92 -24.79 0.56
C GLY A 109 7.58 -24.78 1.31
N GLU A 110 6.95 -23.62 1.47
CA GLU A 110 5.58 -23.53 1.97
C GLU A 110 4.58 -23.82 0.82
N ALA A 111 3.36 -24.17 1.19
CA ALA A 111 2.28 -24.32 0.20
C ALA A 111 1.84 -22.99 -0.38
N ALA A 112 1.32 -22.99 -1.60
CA ALA A 112 0.67 -21.84 -2.17
C ALA A 112 -0.49 -21.37 -1.25
N ALA A 113 -0.66 -20.07 -1.12
CA ALA A 113 -1.72 -19.47 -0.31
C ALA A 113 -2.93 -19.13 -1.17
N GLU A 114 -4.12 -19.44 -0.67
CA GLU A 114 -5.37 -19.04 -1.32
C GLU A 114 -5.90 -17.77 -0.65
N VAL A 115 -6.37 -16.84 -1.45
CA VAL A 115 -7.01 -15.62 -0.99
C VAL A 115 -8.17 -15.25 -1.89
N THR A 116 -9.27 -14.78 -1.31
CA THR A 116 -10.42 -14.27 -2.05
C THR A 116 -10.46 -12.75 -1.93
N LEU A 117 -10.44 -12.06 -3.06
CA LEU A 117 -10.75 -10.64 -3.13
C LEU A 117 -12.27 -10.48 -3.30
N THR A 118 -12.89 -9.62 -2.49
CA THR A 118 -14.30 -9.26 -2.64
C THR A 118 -14.39 -7.84 -3.19
N VAL A 119 -14.93 -7.73 -4.39
CA VAL A 119 -15.20 -6.45 -5.06
C VAL A 119 -16.64 -6.07 -4.78
N THR A 120 -16.86 -4.96 -4.10
CA THR A 120 -18.17 -4.38 -3.83
C THR A 120 -18.39 -3.17 -4.73
N MET A 121 -19.44 -3.20 -5.54
CA MET A 121 -19.93 -2.05 -6.29
C MET A 121 -21.13 -1.47 -5.54
N GLN A 122 -21.00 -0.24 -5.07
CA GLN A 122 -22.01 0.47 -4.29
C GLN A 122 -22.53 1.67 -5.06
N HIS A 123 -23.83 1.85 -5.15
CA HIS A 123 -24.42 3.07 -5.70
C HIS A 123 -24.23 4.23 -4.73
N LYS A 124 -23.80 5.41 -5.21
CA LYS A 124 -23.43 6.54 -4.35
C LYS A 124 -24.60 7.20 -3.62
N THR A 125 -25.80 7.15 -4.20
CA THR A 125 -26.98 7.88 -3.69
C THR A 125 -28.14 6.97 -3.29
N LYS A 126 -28.10 5.69 -3.66
CA LYS A 126 -29.13 4.70 -3.33
C LYS A 126 -28.54 3.63 -2.43
N ASP A 127 -29.34 3.13 -1.49
CA ASP A 127 -28.90 2.07 -0.58
C ASP A 127 -28.94 0.69 -1.27
N VAL A 128 -28.05 0.52 -2.24
CA VAL A 128 -27.88 -0.73 -2.98
C VAL A 128 -26.41 -1.00 -3.26
N SER A 129 -26.02 -2.23 -3.04
CA SER A 129 -24.67 -2.72 -3.38
C SER A 129 -24.72 -4.15 -3.87
N VAL A 130 -23.75 -4.53 -4.66
CA VAL A 130 -23.53 -5.88 -5.18
C VAL A 130 -22.09 -6.28 -5.02
N GLN A 131 -21.82 -7.58 -5.04
CA GLN A 131 -20.49 -8.10 -4.80
C GLN A 131 -20.08 -9.16 -5.81
N LYS A 132 -18.78 -9.22 -6.06
CA LYS A 132 -18.14 -10.28 -6.85
C LYS A 132 -16.91 -10.76 -6.11
N GLN A 133 -16.73 -12.06 -6.08
CA GLN A 133 -15.55 -12.69 -5.50
C GLN A 133 -14.57 -13.12 -6.59
N ILE A 134 -13.27 -12.93 -6.33
CA ILE A 134 -12.18 -13.34 -7.19
C ILE A 134 -11.26 -14.19 -6.31
N ALA A 135 -11.20 -15.48 -6.60
CA ALA A 135 -10.27 -16.39 -5.96
C ALA A 135 -8.89 -16.25 -6.61
N LEU A 136 -7.86 -16.19 -5.80
CA LEU A 136 -6.47 -16.10 -6.24
C LEU A 136 -5.66 -17.16 -5.48
N LYS A 137 -4.72 -17.78 -6.21
CA LYS A 137 -3.73 -18.70 -5.67
C LYS A 137 -2.35 -18.05 -5.77
N VAL A 138 -1.82 -17.67 -4.64
CA VAL A 138 -0.52 -17.00 -4.53
C VAL A 138 0.57 -18.03 -4.38
N LEU A 139 1.47 -18.07 -5.36
CA LEU A 139 2.58 -19.04 -5.38
C LEU A 139 3.66 -18.67 -4.33
N PRO A 140 4.29 -19.66 -3.71
CA PRO A 140 5.42 -19.41 -2.83
C PRO A 140 6.60 -18.83 -3.62
N LEU A 141 7.47 -18.12 -2.91
CA LEU A 141 8.78 -17.75 -3.44
C LEU A 141 9.57 -18.98 -3.81
N THR A 142 10.33 -18.89 -4.87
CA THR A 142 11.35 -19.89 -5.15
C THR A 142 12.57 -19.66 -4.25
N LYS A 143 13.36 -20.69 -4.05
CA LYS A 143 14.63 -20.54 -3.31
C LYS A 143 15.57 -19.55 -4.02
N ALA A 144 15.57 -19.54 -5.36
CA ALA A 144 16.40 -18.64 -6.13
C ALA A 144 16.00 -17.16 -5.90
N GLU A 145 14.69 -16.84 -5.92
CA GLU A 145 14.21 -15.48 -5.66
C GLU A 145 14.59 -15.02 -4.24
N LEU A 146 14.51 -15.88 -3.24
CA LEU A 146 14.94 -15.56 -1.88
C LEU A 146 16.45 -15.37 -1.78
N ASP A 147 17.23 -16.25 -2.39
CA ASP A 147 18.70 -16.16 -2.41
C ASP A 147 19.16 -14.86 -3.11
N ASP A 148 18.50 -14.49 -4.21
CA ASP A 148 18.79 -13.24 -4.93
C ASP A 148 18.46 -12.02 -4.07
N ALA A 149 17.33 -12.00 -3.36
CA ALA A 149 16.97 -10.93 -2.45
C ALA A 149 17.99 -10.79 -1.29
N LEU A 150 18.41 -11.91 -0.69
CA LEU A 150 19.41 -11.92 0.37
C LEU A 150 20.76 -11.41 -0.15
N ASN A 151 21.20 -11.87 -1.33
CA ASN A 151 22.44 -11.39 -1.95
C ASN A 151 22.39 -9.88 -2.22
N LEU A 152 21.27 -9.40 -2.71
CA LEU A 152 21.06 -7.97 -2.96
C LEU A 152 21.17 -7.16 -1.66
N MET A 153 20.60 -7.64 -0.57
CA MET A 153 20.69 -7.00 0.74
C MET A 153 22.13 -6.98 1.27
N GLU A 154 22.88 -8.08 1.13
CA GLU A 154 24.29 -8.12 1.53
C GLU A 154 25.16 -7.16 0.70
N GLN A 155 24.91 -7.03 -0.59
CA GLN A 155 25.57 -6.03 -1.44
C GLN A 155 25.24 -4.61 -0.97
N ALA A 156 23.95 -4.30 -0.74
CA ALA A 156 23.52 -3.00 -0.24
C ALA A 156 24.19 -2.67 1.11
N LYS A 157 24.29 -3.65 2.01
CA LYS A 157 24.97 -3.52 3.29
C LYS A 157 26.48 -3.25 3.11
N ALA A 158 27.14 -3.94 2.19
CA ALA A 158 28.57 -3.73 1.92
C ALA A 158 28.86 -2.29 1.43
N HIS A 159 27.92 -1.67 0.76
CA HIS A 159 28.02 -0.30 0.24
C HIS A 159 27.24 0.74 1.08
N TYR A 160 26.87 0.41 2.30
CA TYR A 160 26.08 1.28 3.16
C TYR A 160 26.72 2.65 3.39
N TRP A 161 28.05 2.67 3.61
CA TRP A 161 28.80 3.91 3.74
C TRP A 161 28.70 4.79 2.48
N ASP A 162 28.78 4.20 1.31
CA ASP A 162 28.72 4.95 0.05
C ASP A 162 27.39 5.69 -0.08
N GLY A 163 26.29 5.04 0.32
CA GLY A 163 24.96 5.65 0.39
C GLY A 163 24.86 6.80 1.39
N LEU A 164 25.41 6.62 2.59
CA LEU A 164 25.44 7.67 3.62
C LEU A 164 26.33 8.83 3.23
N ASN A 165 27.47 8.55 2.61
CA ASN A 165 28.48 9.55 2.28
C ASN A 165 28.10 10.38 1.06
N ASP A 166 27.51 9.77 0.05
CA ASP A 166 27.17 10.38 -1.26
C ASP A 166 28.33 11.25 -1.83
N GLY A 167 29.55 10.77 -1.67
CA GLY A 167 30.75 11.49 -2.11
C GLY A 167 31.09 12.75 -1.31
N ALA A 168 30.40 13.04 -0.21
CA ALA A 168 30.57 14.29 0.55
C ALA A 168 31.88 14.32 1.35
N ASN A 169 32.32 13.18 1.89
CA ASN A 169 33.50 13.05 2.73
C ASN A 169 34.50 12.06 2.10
N GLU A 170 35.79 12.27 2.35
CA GLU A 170 36.86 11.42 1.81
C GLU A 170 36.82 10.00 2.41
N SER A 171 36.43 9.85 3.67
CA SER A 171 36.32 8.55 4.33
C SER A 171 35.40 8.59 5.56
N GLN A 172 34.94 7.41 5.99
CA GLN A 172 34.21 7.25 7.24
C GLN A 172 35.01 7.61 8.50
N TYR A 173 36.31 7.72 8.41
CA TYR A 173 37.21 8.08 9.51
C TYR A 173 37.51 9.58 9.58
N ALA A 174 37.05 10.36 8.59
CA ALA A 174 37.30 11.80 8.48
C ALA A 174 36.04 12.54 7.99
N VAL A 175 34.96 12.42 8.75
CA VAL A 175 33.67 13.04 8.42
C VAL A 175 33.70 14.50 8.82
N THR A 176 33.58 15.40 7.86
CA THR A 176 33.60 16.87 8.04
C THR A 176 32.34 17.53 7.48
N LYS A 177 31.48 16.79 6.80
CA LYS A 177 30.22 17.23 6.20
C LYS A 177 29.11 16.29 6.64
N SER A 178 27.89 16.81 6.64
CA SER A 178 26.69 16.01 6.92
C SER A 178 26.61 14.77 6.03
N LEU A 179 26.03 13.73 6.58
CA LEU A 179 25.75 12.51 5.83
C LEU A 179 24.40 12.64 5.12
N HIS A 180 24.18 11.81 4.13
CA HIS A 180 22.97 11.77 3.34
C HIS A 180 21.97 10.80 3.95
N ALA A 181 20.81 11.33 4.37
CA ALA A 181 19.67 10.51 4.79
C ALA A 181 18.95 10.00 3.54
N PHE A 182 19.40 8.89 2.99
CA PHE A 182 18.74 8.29 1.85
C PHE A 182 17.33 7.80 2.23
N ARG A 183 16.37 8.08 1.39
CA ARG A 183 14.99 7.59 1.47
C ARG A 183 14.80 6.52 0.41
N GLU A 184 13.55 6.02 0.33
CA GLU A 184 13.15 5.16 -0.79
C GLU A 184 13.78 5.62 -2.09
N ALA A 185 14.17 4.64 -2.92
CA ALA A 185 14.69 4.85 -4.25
C ALA A 185 13.73 5.67 -5.10
N VAL A 186 13.67 6.96 -4.90
CA VAL A 186 13.05 7.89 -5.83
C VAL A 186 14.10 8.24 -6.86
N ALA A 187 13.78 8.12 -8.15
CA ALA A 187 14.63 8.56 -9.23
C ALA A 187 14.99 10.04 -9.01
N GLY A 188 16.10 10.27 -8.41
CA GLY A 188 16.65 11.61 -8.26
C GLY A 188 17.43 11.93 -9.50
N GLU A 189 17.16 13.07 -10.10
CA GLU A 189 17.89 13.57 -11.27
C GLU A 189 19.37 13.88 -11.02
N ASN A 190 19.90 13.73 -9.80
CA ASN A 190 21.24 14.12 -9.42
C ASN A 190 21.97 13.11 -8.51
N GLY A 191 21.87 11.84 -8.78
CA GLY A 191 22.85 10.86 -8.30
C GLY A 191 22.84 10.45 -6.84
N GLY A 192 22.13 11.17 -5.96
CA GLY A 192 22.21 10.95 -4.51
C GLY A 192 21.62 9.65 -3.98
N LEU A 193 20.84 8.91 -4.77
CA LEU A 193 20.19 7.67 -4.34
C LEU A 193 20.31 6.54 -5.36
N THR A 194 21.16 6.70 -6.35
CA THR A 194 21.30 5.73 -7.43
C THR A 194 21.75 4.36 -6.93
N TRP A 195 22.54 4.29 -5.87
CA TRP A 195 23.01 3.01 -5.38
C TRP A 195 21.89 2.11 -4.84
N LEU A 196 20.81 2.63 -4.24
CA LEU A 196 19.63 1.82 -3.88
C LEU A 196 18.84 1.39 -5.11
N TYR A 197 18.86 2.18 -6.18
CA TYR A 197 18.26 1.83 -7.46
C TYR A 197 18.96 0.71 -8.18
N ASP A 198 20.28 0.65 -8.04
CA ASP A 198 21.10 -0.39 -8.67
C ASP A 198 20.87 -1.76 -8.02
N TYR A 199 20.37 -1.78 -6.79
CA TYR A 199 20.02 -3.00 -6.05
C TYR A 199 18.52 -3.35 -6.22
N ARG A 200 18.15 -3.75 -7.43
CA ARG A 200 16.80 -4.21 -7.74
C ARG A 200 16.81 -5.68 -8.08
N ASP A 201 15.77 -6.39 -7.61
CA ASP A 201 15.55 -7.76 -8.03
C ASP A 201 15.02 -7.85 -9.48
N ALA A 202 14.84 -9.08 -9.98
CA ALA A 202 14.31 -9.33 -11.32
C ALA A 202 12.89 -8.76 -11.56
N HIS A 203 12.15 -8.43 -10.49
CA HIS A 203 10.81 -7.83 -10.54
C HIS A 203 10.85 -6.30 -10.37
N GLY A 204 12.04 -5.69 -10.33
CA GLY A 204 12.24 -4.26 -10.18
C GLY A 204 12.07 -3.74 -8.74
N ALA A 205 11.90 -4.62 -7.76
CA ALA A 205 11.86 -4.24 -6.36
C ALA A 205 13.27 -3.94 -5.83
N GLY A 206 13.43 -2.84 -5.15
CA GLY A 206 14.70 -2.37 -4.60
C GLY A 206 14.85 -2.60 -3.10
N ILE A 207 16.04 -2.29 -2.62
CA ILE A 207 16.29 -2.19 -1.18
C ILE A 207 15.89 -0.80 -0.71
N VAL A 208 15.23 -0.72 0.43
CA VAL A 208 14.81 0.53 1.08
C VAL A 208 15.32 0.58 2.51
N ALA A 209 15.48 1.77 3.06
CA ALA A 209 15.73 1.92 4.49
C ALA A 209 14.40 1.68 5.23
N GLY A 210 14.37 0.67 6.07
CA GLY A 210 13.20 0.33 6.88
C GLY A 210 12.88 1.37 7.94
N ASP A 211 11.63 1.45 8.35
CA ASP A 211 11.21 2.32 9.44
C ASP A 211 11.64 1.74 10.79
N GLN A 212 12.41 2.50 11.54
CA GLN A 212 12.82 2.12 12.88
C GLN A 212 11.89 2.79 13.90
N ALA A 213 10.87 2.06 14.33
CA ALA A 213 9.81 2.58 15.19
C ALA A 213 10.29 3.04 16.59
N ASP A 214 11.47 2.59 17.03
CA ASP A 214 11.94 2.79 18.41
C ASP A 214 12.66 4.12 18.68
N TYR A 215 12.78 4.99 17.67
CA TYR A 215 13.55 6.25 17.83
C TYR A 215 12.70 7.50 17.94
N SER A 216 11.43 7.35 18.17
CA SER A 216 10.42 8.37 17.93
C SER A 216 10.07 9.26 19.10
N SER A 217 10.68 9.20 20.26
CA SER A 217 10.23 10.05 21.36
C SER A 217 11.20 11.16 21.74
N VAL A 218 11.32 12.15 20.88
CA VAL A 218 11.68 13.50 21.36
C VAL A 218 10.47 14.39 21.12
N GLY A 219 9.73 14.68 22.19
CA GLY A 219 8.63 15.66 22.15
C GLY A 219 7.23 15.14 21.85
N GLY A 220 6.97 13.83 21.94
CA GLY A 220 5.59 13.29 21.89
C GLY A 220 4.96 13.24 20.50
N GLN A 221 5.73 13.42 19.43
CA GLN A 221 5.35 13.13 18.06
C GLN A 221 6.12 11.90 17.60
N GLU A 222 5.41 10.87 17.14
CA GLU A 222 6.00 9.73 16.45
C GLU A 222 6.66 10.21 15.18
N GLN A 223 7.97 10.35 15.18
CA GLN A 223 8.77 10.61 14.01
C GLN A 223 9.39 9.28 13.58
N TYR A 224 9.06 8.82 12.40
CA TYR A 224 9.67 7.63 11.80
C TYR A 224 11.08 8.00 11.33
N ASN A 225 12.07 7.72 12.17
CA ASN A 225 13.46 7.91 11.82
C ASN A 225 14.02 6.62 11.24
N LYS A 226 14.49 6.68 10.00
CA LYS A 226 15.10 5.54 9.31
C LYS A 226 16.54 5.29 9.76
N PHE A 227 17.13 6.21 10.48
CA PHE A 227 18.53 6.17 10.93
C PHE A 227 18.61 6.41 12.43
N LYS A 228 19.53 5.68 13.07
CA LYS A 228 19.87 5.87 14.48
C LYS A 228 21.31 6.31 14.60
N SER A 229 21.51 7.46 15.16
CA SER A 229 22.82 7.94 15.58
C SER A 229 23.10 7.59 17.02
N SER A 230 24.28 7.09 17.33
CA SER A 230 24.72 6.87 18.71
C SER A 230 24.98 8.18 19.47
N ASN A 231 25.11 9.31 18.75
CA ASN A 231 25.24 10.64 19.33
C ASN A 231 24.50 11.69 18.49
N PRO A 232 23.18 11.88 18.73
CA PRO A 232 22.37 12.81 17.95
C PRO A 232 22.78 14.28 18.07
N ALA A 233 23.53 14.65 19.12
CA ALA A 233 24.07 16.00 19.25
C ALA A 233 25.20 16.28 18.23
N VAL A 234 25.83 15.23 17.68
CA VAL A 234 26.87 15.34 16.66
C VAL A 234 26.33 15.03 15.27
N ILE A 235 25.57 13.95 15.14
CA ILE A 235 24.87 13.59 13.89
C ILE A 235 23.40 13.36 14.25
N ALA A 236 22.53 14.23 13.76
CA ALA A 236 21.09 14.17 14.07
C ALA A 236 20.42 12.91 13.46
N HIS A 237 19.44 12.32 14.16
CA HIS A 237 18.70 11.14 13.66
C HIS A 237 17.89 11.45 12.40
N GLU A 238 17.21 12.60 12.38
CA GLU A 238 16.17 12.87 11.38
C GLU A 238 16.71 13.11 9.98
N ASN A 239 17.89 13.69 9.89
CA ASN A 239 18.42 14.19 8.62
C ASN A 239 19.93 14.00 8.46
N LEU A 240 20.58 13.34 9.43
CA LEU A 240 22.02 13.07 9.47
C LEU A 240 22.91 14.34 9.34
N VAL A 241 22.37 15.48 9.74
CA VAL A 241 23.12 16.74 9.75
C VAL A 241 24.21 16.67 10.82
N LEU A 242 25.43 17.01 10.42
CA LEU A 242 26.59 17.08 11.28
C LEU A 242 26.63 18.43 12.03
N THR A 243 26.69 18.36 13.34
CA THR A 243 27.09 19.46 14.20
C THR A 243 28.56 19.23 14.62
N GLN A 244 29.46 20.08 14.21
CA GLN A 244 30.90 19.93 14.47
C GLN A 244 31.19 19.84 15.97
N PRO A 245 31.71 18.70 16.45
CA PRO A 245 32.06 18.55 17.86
C PRO A 245 33.37 19.31 18.19
N LYS A 246 33.51 19.67 19.46
CA LYS A 246 34.74 20.34 19.92
C LYS A 246 35.97 19.45 19.86
N TYR A 247 35.79 18.14 19.94
CA TYR A 247 36.83 17.12 19.92
C TYR A 247 36.44 16.02 18.95
N ASN A 248 37.46 15.30 18.44
CA ASN A 248 37.20 14.11 17.62
C ASN A 248 36.26 13.14 18.38
N THR A 249 35.14 12.81 17.75
CA THR A 249 34.09 12.02 18.34
C THR A 249 33.70 10.92 17.38
N SER A 250 33.67 9.69 17.84
CA SER A 250 33.15 8.58 17.06
C SER A 250 31.62 8.52 17.19
N VAL A 251 30.95 8.40 16.08
CA VAL A 251 29.50 8.24 16.00
C VAL A 251 29.17 7.05 15.10
N THR A 252 28.29 6.19 15.58
CA THR A 252 27.73 5.10 14.76
C THR A 252 26.39 5.54 14.23
N VAL A 253 26.16 5.33 12.95
CA VAL A 253 24.86 5.52 12.29
C VAL A 253 24.37 4.16 11.84
N GLU A 254 23.21 3.76 12.34
CA GLU A 254 22.56 2.48 12.05
C GLU A 254 21.27 2.69 11.28
N SER A 255 20.91 1.77 10.41
CA SER A 255 19.58 1.63 9.82
C SER A 255 19.25 0.17 9.60
N VAL A 256 17.97 -0.14 9.43
CA VAL A 256 17.51 -1.44 8.99
C VAL A 256 17.30 -1.36 7.48
N LEU A 257 17.95 -2.24 6.72
CA LEU A 257 17.75 -2.36 5.29
C LEU A 257 16.73 -3.48 5.04
N GLU A 258 15.71 -3.19 4.27
CA GLU A 258 14.63 -4.10 3.94
C GLU A 258 14.49 -4.22 2.43
N HIS A 259 14.19 -5.42 1.96
CA HIS A 259 13.81 -5.61 0.57
C HIS A 259 12.35 -5.16 0.40
N ALA A 260 12.06 -4.30 -0.58
CA ALA A 260 10.75 -3.68 -0.73
C ALA A 260 9.58 -4.68 -0.89
N VAL A 261 9.82 -5.79 -1.60
CA VAL A 261 8.82 -6.87 -1.77
C VAL A 261 8.67 -7.71 -0.52
N PHE A 262 9.73 -7.84 0.29
CA PHE A 262 9.74 -8.67 1.49
C PHE A 262 9.63 -7.85 2.78
N ALA A 263 9.21 -6.60 2.72
CA ALA A 263 9.09 -5.73 3.89
C ALA A 263 8.24 -6.37 5.01
N LYS A 264 7.20 -7.11 4.66
CA LYS A 264 6.41 -7.89 5.62
C LYS A 264 7.21 -9.01 6.32
N TYR A 265 8.28 -9.47 5.70
CA TYR A 265 9.21 -10.49 6.24
C TYR A 265 10.46 -9.84 6.84
N ALA A 266 10.49 -8.54 7.01
CA ALA A 266 11.63 -7.75 7.45
C ALA A 266 12.38 -8.35 8.65
N LYS A 267 11.66 -8.88 9.64
CA LYS A 267 12.24 -9.56 10.78
C LYS A 267 13.07 -10.81 10.45
N LYS A 268 12.82 -11.42 9.27
CA LYS A 268 13.49 -12.65 8.83
C LYS A 268 14.65 -12.39 7.88
N ILE A 269 14.54 -11.33 7.08
CA ILE A 269 15.47 -11.05 5.98
C ILE A 269 16.08 -9.66 6.02
N THR A 270 15.82 -8.89 7.05
CA THR A 270 16.42 -7.55 7.21
C THR A 270 17.92 -7.66 7.42
N SER A 271 18.67 -6.83 6.69
CA SER A 271 20.09 -6.62 6.92
C SER A 271 20.26 -5.45 7.87
N GLY A 272 20.78 -5.71 9.07
CA GLY A 272 21.22 -4.67 9.99
C GLY A 272 22.53 -4.07 9.47
N ALA A 273 22.66 -2.75 9.45
CA ALA A 273 23.87 -2.05 9.06
C ALA A 273 24.71 -1.69 10.29
#